data_d18c6899126289e9d71be5bd78ec1994
#
_entry.id   d18c6899126289e9d71be5bd78ec1994
#
_cell.length_a   1.000
_cell.length_b   1.000
_cell.length_c   1.000
_cell.angle_alpha   90.00
_cell.angle_beta   90.00
_cell.angle_gamma   90.00
#
_symmetry.space_group_name_H-M   'P 1'
#
loop_
_entity.id
_entity.type
_entity.pdbx_description
1 polymer ?
#
loop_
_entity_poly.entity_id
_entity_poly.type
_entity_poly.pdbx_seq_one_letter_code
_entity_poly.pdbx_strand_id
1 'polypeptide(L)'
;MKVIKRILKGLLVIVGLCIILLITPRVWSAMNPQSPPIGYHFMLPGYIAVGIGLEKMVDMNPAVPSDIQEFKDIEYKNINGKSLQLDIYKPKNVLKQSPLLVFIHGGSWSHGKRSDYMVYLMSFAKKGYMTATVSYRLLKDGFYPDCAEDITDAVQWFFNHGENYGYDPDRIALIGGSAGAHLALLAAYGWKKPQISGDTALVPQSTHRIKAVVDIYGPVDFTTDYARNQPLITRFLNHSYNEMPGLYREASPIQYVNKNSPPTLILHGTSDDLVPVSQSDQLKAKLDSLGVPNVYFKVPFWPHAMDAVLRVNEFTQAKMNEFFERYVK
;
A
#
# COMPACT_ATOMS: atom_id res chain seq x y z
N MET A 1 -22.33 -50.46 19.84
CA MET A 1 -21.07 -50.54 19.06
C MET A 1 -21.18 -50.06 17.62
N LYS A 2 -22.14 -50.49 16.77
CA LYS A 2 -22.26 -50.07 15.36
C LYS A 2 -22.47 -48.54 15.18
N VAL A 3 -23.27 -47.90 16.03
CA VAL A 3 -23.55 -46.44 15.99
C VAL A 3 -22.31 -45.63 16.32
N ILE A 4 -21.58 -45.98 17.37
CA ILE A 4 -20.35 -45.31 17.78
C ILE A 4 -19.27 -45.39 16.68
N LYS A 5 -19.13 -46.55 16.02
CA LYS A 5 -18.19 -46.70 14.88
C LYS A 5 -18.59 -45.84 13.69
N ARG A 6 -19.89 -45.64 13.42
CA ARG A 6 -20.35 -44.71 12.35
C ARG A 6 -20.07 -43.27 12.70
N ILE A 7 -20.31 -42.85 13.94
CA ILE A 7 -19.99 -41.49 14.42
C ILE A 7 -18.49 -41.24 14.32
N LEU A 8 -17.64 -42.17 14.78
CA LEU A 8 -16.19 -42.05 14.71
C LEU A 8 -15.70 -41.92 13.24
N LYS A 9 -16.25 -42.73 12.33
CA LYS A 9 -15.93 -42.61 10.89
C LYS A 9 -16.34 -41.27 10.32
N GLY A 10 -17.53 -40.75 10.67
CA GLY A 10 -17.98 -39.42 10.26
C GLY A 10 -17.07 -38.32 10.78
N LEU A 11 -16.66 -38.39 12.05
CA LEU A 11 -15.71 -37.44 12.64
C LEU A 11 -14.33 -37.47 11.94
N LEU A 12 -13.81 -38.65 11.64
CA LEU A 12 -12.53 -38.79 10.89
C LEU A 12 -12.60 -38.20 9.50
N VAL A 13 -13.72 -38.36 8.79
CA VAL A 13 -13.92 -37.71 7.46
C VAL A 13 -13.94 -36.18 7.58
N ILE A 14 -14.67 -35.64 8.57
CA ILE A 14 -14.73 -34.21 8.81
C ILE A 14 -13.32 -33.65 9.13
N VAL A 15 -12.60 -34.31 10.05
CA VAL A 15 -11.21 -33.92 10.37
C VAL A 15 -10.31 -33.96 9.15
N GLY A 16 -10.42 -35.00 8.31
CA GLY A 16 -9.66 -35.14 7.06
C GLY A 16 -9.97 -34.00 6.10
N LEU A 17 -11.23 -33.62 5.92
CA LEU A 17 -11.63 -32.49 5.08
C LEU A 17 -11.10 -31.15 5.64
N CYS A 18 -11.14 -30.95 6.96
CA CYS A 18 -10.56 -29.74 7.57
C CYS A 18 -9.05 -29.66 7.34
N ILE A 19 -8.33 -30.75 7.47
CA ILE A 19 -6.88 -30.81 7.19
C ILE A 19 -6.60 -30.46 5.72
N ILE A 20 -7.35 -31.03 4.78
CA ILE A 20 -7.21 -30.74 3.36
C ILE A 20 -7.43 -29.22 3.10
N LEU A 21 -8.49 -28.62 3.65
CA LEU A 21 -8.79 -27.20 3.51
C LEU A 21 -7.67 -26.29 4.06
N LEU A 22 -7.02 -26.72 5.15
CA LEU A 22 -5.91 -25.96 5.76
C LEU A 22 -4.59 -26.09 4.96
N ILE A 23 -4.30 -27.26 4.40
CA ILE A 23 -3.02 -27.54 3.77
C ILE A 23 -3.02 -27.14 2.29
N THR A 24 -4.14 -27.28 1.58
CA THR A 24 -4.23 -27.02 0.14
C THR A 24 -3.67 -25.67 -0.30
N PRO A 25 -3.96 -24.53 0.36
CA PRO A 25 -3.41 -23.24 -0.06
C PRO A 25 -1.88 -23.20 -0.06
N ARG A 26 -1.27 -23.84 0.92
CA ARG A 26 0.20 -23.89 1.02
C ARG A 26 0.83 -24.81 -0.01
N VAL A 27 0.28 -26.00 -0.19
CA VAL A 27 0.76 -26.95 -1.18
C VAL A 27 0.65 -26.34 -2.57
N TRP A 28 -0.49 -25.73 -2.89
CA TRP A 28 -0.68 -25.06 -4.18
C TRP A 28 0.35 -23.95 -4.40
N SER A 29 0.56 -23.08 -3.42
CA SER A 29 1.53 -21.97 -3.52
C SER A 29 2.97 -22.49 -3.66
N ALA A 30 3.32 -23.57 -2.95
CA ALA A 30 4.64 -24.19 -3.09
C ALA A 30 4.87 -24.81 -4.49
N MET A 31 3.82 -25.36 -5.10
CA MET A 31 3.87 -25.90 -6.47
C MET A 31 3.84 -24.82 -7.55
N ASN A 32 3.39 -23.60 -7.22
CA ASN A 32 3.23 -22.48 -8.17
C ASN A 32 3.90 -21.20 -7.63
N PRO A 33 5.24 -21.19 -7.46
CA PRO A 33 5.93 -20.09 -6.77
C PRO A 33 5.89 -18.75 -7.51
N GLN A 34 5.61 -18.76 -8.81
CA GLN A 34 5.48 -17.55 -9.64
C GLN A 34 4.06 -16.97 -9.67
N SER A 35 3.08 -17.75 -9.23
CA SER A 35 1.68 -17.32 -9.18
C SER A 35 1.35 -16.66 -7.84
N PRO A 36 0.33 -15.76 -7.79
CA PRO A 36 -0.13 -15.21 -6.52
C PRO A 36 -0.48 -16.33 -5.53
N PRO A 37 -0.01 -16.26 -4.28
CA PRO A 37 -0.32 -17.28 -3.29
C PRO A 37 -1.82 -17.28 -3.01
N ILE A 38 -2.47 -18.46 -3.03
CA ILE A 38 -3.89 -18.55 -2.69
C ILE A 38 -4.08 -18.55 -1.16
N GLY A 39 -5.12 -17.83 -0.72
CA GLY A 39 -5.54 -17.79 0.68
C GLY A 39 -6.57 -18.86 1.02
N TYR A 40 -7.36 -18.57 2.03
CA TYR A 40 -8.40 -19.44 2.55
C TYR A 40 -9.77 -18.93 2.12
N HIS A 41 -10.59 -19.82 1.57
CA HIS A 41 -11.92 -19.46 1.05
C HIS A 41 -12.85 -18.84 2.12
N PHE A 42 -12.57 -19.14 3.40
CA PHE A 42 -13.25 -18.55 4.55
C PHE A 42 -12.21 -18.00 5.52
N MET A 43 -12.57 -16.99 6.32
CA MET A 43 -11.66 -16.36 7.29
C MET A 43 -11.22 -17.32 8.40
N LEU A 44 -12.15 -18.17 8.89
CA LEU A 44 -11.87 -19.06 10.02
C LEU A 44 -10.71 -20.04 9.77
N PRO A 45 -10.62 -20.76 8.63
CA PRO A 45 -9.43 -21.56 8.32
C PRO A 45 -8.14 -20.74 8.28
N GLY A 46 -8.17 -19.52 7.80
CA GLY A 46 -7.01 -18.61 7.80
C GLY A 46 -6.52 -18.29 9.21
N TYR A 47 -7.43 -17.93 10.12
CA TYR A 47 -7.09 -17.70 11.54
C TYR A 47 -6.56 -18.96 12.23
N ILE A 48 -7.15 -20.12 11.96
CA ILE A 48 -6.67 -21.40 12.49
C ILE A 48 -5.25 -21.66 11.97
N ALA A 49 -4.99 -21.46 10.68
CA ALA A 49 -3.69 -21.68 10.06
C ALA A 49 -2.60 -20.79 10.70
N VAL A 50 -2.91 -19.52 11.01
CA VAL A 50 -2.02 -18.63 11.75
C VAL A 50 -1.85 -19.14 13.20
N GLY A 51 -2.94 -19.46 13.88
CA GLY A 51 -2.91 -19.89 15.29
C GLY A 51 -2.11 -21.17 15.55
N ILE A 52 -2.11 -22.13 14.61
CA ILE A 52 -1.31 -23.37 14.70
C ILE A 52 0.09 -23.25 14.08
N GLY A 53 0.48 -22.04 13.61
CA GLY A 53 1.79 -21.78 12.99
C GLY A 53 1.94 -22.32 11.57
N LEU A 54 0.86 -22.76 10.92
CA LEU A 54 0.87 -23.15 9.51
C LEU A 54 1.09 -21.93 8.61
N GLU A 55 0.48 -20.78 8.90
CA GLU A 55 0.83 -19.50 8.32
C GLU A 55 1.68 -18.68 9.29
N LYS A 56 2.69 -18.03 8.77
CA LYS A 56 3.58 -17.15 9.54
C LYS A 56 3.23 -15.70 9.25
N MET A 57 3.19 -14.89 10.29
CA MET A 57 3.09 -13.43 10.16
C MET A 57 4.49 -12.85 9.89
N VAL A 58 4.53 -11.71 9.23
CA VAL A 58 5.80 -10.96 9.07
C VAL A 58 6.25 -10.37 10.41
N ASP A 59 7.55 -10.23 10.58
CA ASP A 59 8.10 -9.37 11.63
C ASP A 59 7.90 -7.91 11.20
N MET A 60 6.96 -7.23 11.84
CA MET A 60 6.63 -5.84 11.51
C MET A 60 7.71 -4.84 11.95
N ASN A 61 8.62 -5.23 12.86
CA ASN A 61 9.67 -4.37 13.39
C ASN A 61 11.05 -5.05 13.33
N PRO A 62 11.53 -5.45 12.14
CA PRO A 62 12.84 -6.05 12.02
C PRO A 62 13.92 -5.07 12.47
N ALA A 63 14.97 -5.58 13.08
CA ALA A 63 16.13 -4.78 13.45
C ALA A 63 16.77 -4.17 12.19
N VAL A 64 17.21 -2.92 12.29
CA VAL A 64 17.95 -2.27 11.20
C VAL A 64 19.34 -2.91 11.09
N PRO A 65 19.72 -3.44 9.93
CA PRO A 65 21.02 -4.04 9.71
C PRO A 65 22.16 -3.02 9.89
N SER A 66 23.31 -3.48 10.39
CA SER A 66 24.47 -2.62 10.65
C SER A 66 25.07 -1.96 9.40
N ASP A 67 24.76 -2.49 8.22
CA ASP A 67 25.16 -1.96 6.91
C ASP A 67 24.16 -0.95 6.31
N ILE A 68 23.12 -0.58 7.07
CA ILE A 68 22.15 0.47 6.73
C ILE A 68 22.35 1.66 7.67
N GLN A 69 22.51 2.84 7.09
CA GLN A 69 22.55 4.11 7.81
C GLN A 69 21.13 4.66 7.93
N GLU A 70 20.75 5.08 9.14
CA GLU A 70 19.46 5.69 9.43
C GLU A 70 19.59 7.21 9.53
N PHE A 71 18.67 7.92 8.89
CA PHE A 71 18.39 9.34 9.08
C PHE A 71 16.97 9.44 9.58
N LYS A 72 16.76 9.70 10.85
CA LYS A 72 15.46 9.65 11.51
C LYS A 72 14.96 11.02 11.93
N ASP A 73 13.64 11.11 12.08
CA ASP A 73 12.95 12.27 12.63
C ASP A 73 13.25 13.58 11.88
N ILE A 74 13.46 13.49 10.55
CA ILE A 74 13.71 14.65 9.70
C ILE A 74 12.39 15.40 9.53
N GLU A 75 12.31 16.64 10.02
CA GLU A 75 11.13 17.48 9.80
C GLU A 75 11.06 17.93 8.35
N TYR A 76 9.94 17.62 7.67
CA TYR A 76 9.67 18.10 6.32
C TYR A 76 8.61 19.21 6.30
N LYS A 77 7.79 19.29 7.35
CA LYS A 77 6.72 20.29 7.49
C LYS A 77 6.41 20.55 8.97
N ASN A 78 6.13 21.80 9.32
CA ASN A 78 5.67 22.17 10.64
C ASN A 78 4.31 22.89 10.53
N ILE A 79 3.31 22.41 11.29
CA ILE A 79 1.97 22.97 11.27
C ILE A 79 1.59 23.31 12.71
N ASN A 80 1.56 24.61 13.01
CA ASN A 80 1.17 25.11 14.35
C ASN A 80 1.95 24.43 15.49
N GLY A 81 3.25 24.22 15.31
CA GLY A 81 4.11 23.56 16.30
C GLY A 81 4.10 22.02 16.25
N LYS A 82 3.29 21.41 15.41
CA LYS A 82 3.31 19.99 15.14
C LYS A 82 4.28 19.66 14.00
N SER A 83 5.35 18.95 14.32
CA SER A 83 6.33 18.47 13.37
C SER A 83 5.81 17.23 12.62
N LEU A 84 5.78 17.28 11.29
CA LEU A 84 5.61 16.13 10.42
C LEU A 84 6.97 15.69 9.92
N GLN A 85 7.27 14.41 10.08
CA GLN A 85 8.62 13.88 9.94
C GLN A 85 8.68 12.73 8.96
N LEU A 86 9.87 12.50 8.45
CA LEU A 86 10.22 11.36 7.61
C LEU A 86 11.51 10.69 8.12
N ASP A 87 11.67 9.42 7.74
CA ASP A 87 12.91 8.67 7.98
C ASP A 87 13.46 8.19 6.64
N ILE A 88 14.80 8.18 6.50
CA ILE A 88 15.50 7.67 5.33
C ILE A 88 16.49 6.58 5.79
N TYR A 89 16.52 5.47 5.03
CA TYR A 89 17.42 4.35 5.26
C TYR A 89 18.31 4.18 4.04
N LYS A 90 19.62 4.36 4.25
CA LYS A 90 20.64 4.35 3.21
C LYS A 90 21.56 3.15 3.39
N PRO A 91 21.63 2.22 2.43
CA PRO A 91 22.66 1.20 2.42
C PRO A 91 24.05 1.83 2.36
N LYS A 92 25.02 1.36 3.18
CA LYS A 92 26.38 1.94 3.22
C LYS A 92 27.18 1.72 1.95
N ASN A 93 26.88 0.65 1.21
CA ASN A 93 27.61 0.25 0.01
C ASN A 93 26.91 0.68 -1.29
N VAL A 94 26.06 1.71 -1.25
CA VAL A 94 25.33 2.16 -2.43
C VAL A 94 26.14 3.16 -3.23
N LEU A 95 26.13 3.00 -4.55
CA LEU A 95 26.63 3.99 -5.50
C LEU A 95 25.86 5.30 -5.35
N LYS A 96 26.52 6.44 -5.68
CA LYS A 96 25.84 7.74 -5.69
C LYS A 96 24.58 7.68 -6.56
N GLN A 97 23.50 8.34 -6.10
CA GLN A 97 22.24 8.50 -6.83
C GLN A 97 21.41 7.21 -7.00
N SER A 98 21.25 6.43 -5.94
CA SER A 98 20.30 5.31 -5.96
C SER A 98 18.86 5.77 -6.03
N PRO A 99 17.97 4.97 -6.64
CA PRO A 99 16.53 5.25 -6.59
C PRO A 99 16.00 5.31 -5.17
N LEU A 100 14.98 6.13 -4.93
CA LEU A 100 14.29 6.25 -3.64
C LEU A 100 12.91 5.60 -3.69
N LEU A 101 12.65 4.71 -2.75
CA LEU A 101 11.34 4.09 -2.53
C LEU A 101 10.70 4.70 -1.27
N VAL A 102 9.60 5.43 -1.43
CA VAL A 102 8.90 6.11 -0.34
C VAL A 102 7.67 5.32 0.06
N PHE A 103 7.64 4.84 1.29
CA PHE A 103 6.54 4.05 1.86
C PHE A 103 5.62 4.93 2.69
N ILE A 104 4.31 4.88 2.38
CA ILE A 104 3.25 5.67 3.01
C ILE A 104 2.34 4.71 3.76
N HIS A 105 2.29 4.82 5.08
CA HIS A 105 1.55 3.88 5.92
C HIS A 105 0.03 3.98 5.73
N GLY A 106 -0.66 2.85 5.93
CA GLY A 106 -2.12 2.76 5.96
C GLY A 106 -2.71 3.17 7.31
N GLY A 107 -3.88 2.62 7.65
CA GLY A 107 -4.54 2.84 8.93
C GLY A 107 -5.77 3.74 8.87
N SER A 108 -6.54 3.65 7.77
CA SER A 108 -7.81 4.38 7.58
C SER A 108 -7.69 5.89 7.86
N TRP A 109 -6.54 6.47 7.52
CA TRP A 109 -6.16 7.88 7.76
C TRP A 109 -6.21 8.32 9.24
N SER A 110 -6.56 7.43 10.17
CA SER A 110 -6.80 7.73 11.60
C SER A 110 -5.72 7.20 12.53
N HIS A 111 -4.91 6.26 12.09
CA HIS A 111 -3.79 5.67 12.83
C HIS A 111 -2.70 5.20 11.86
N GLY A 112 -1.64 4.63 12.40
CA GLY A 112 -0.45 4.25 11.64
C GLY A 112 0.76 5.10 12.01
N LYS A 113 1.91 4.63 11.64
CA LYS A 113 3.20 5.26 11.96
C LYS A 113 4.28 4.87 10.93
N ARG A 114 5.34 5.64 10.86
CA ARG A 114 6.48 5.43 9.94
C ARG A 114 7.08 4.01 10.01
N SER A 115 7.05 3.37 11.17
CA SER A 115 7.61 2.02 11.35
C SER A 115 6.70 0.88 10.85
N ASP A 116 5.49 1.14 10.36
CA ASP A 116 4.57 0.07 9.96
C ASP A 116 5.04 -0.69 8.71
N TYR A 117 5.96 -0.11 7.92
CA TYR A 117 6.54 -0.74 6.74
C TYR A 117 8.01 -1.15 6.90
N MET A 118 8.54 -1.28 8.14
CA MET A 118 9.94 -1.64 8.38
C MET A 118 10.39 -2.91 7.64
N VAL A 119 9.51 -3.91 7.50
CA VAL A 119 9.81 -5.13 6.76
C VAL A 119 10.16 -4.84 5.29
N TYR A 120 9.40 -3.96 4.64
CA TYR A 120 9.68 -3.54 3.26
C TYR A 120 10.89 -2.61 3.18
N LEU A 121 10.97 -1.61 4.05
CA LEU A 121 12.08 -0.66 4.12
C LEU A 121 13.42 -1.39 4.20
N MET A 122 13.54 -2.33 5.14
CA MET A 122 14.78 -3.09 5.33
C MET A 122 15.05 -4.06 4.18
N SER A 123 14.01 -4.71 3.65
CA SER A 123 14.17 -5.66 2.55
C SER A 123 14.67 -4.97 1.27
N PHE A 124 14.11 -3.81 0.92
CA PHE A 124 14.55 -3.06 -0.27
C PHE A 124 15.87 -2.33 -0.05
N ALA A 125 16.16 -1.86 1.17
CA ALA A 125 17.47 -1.31 1.49
C ALA A 125 18.58 -2.36 1.30
N LYS A 126 18.38 -3.61 1.74
CA LYS A 126 19.32 -4.73 1.49
C LYS A 126 19.53 -5.02 -0.01
N LYS A 127 18.57 -4.66 -0.88
CA LYS A 127 18.68 -4.80 -2.35
C LYS A 127 19.33 -3.59 -3.02
N GLY A 128 19.80 -2.61 -2.24
CA GLY A 128 20.53 -1.44 -2.72
C GLY A 128 19.67 -0.24 -3.11
N TYR A 129 18.37 -0.23 -2.78
CA TYR A 129 17.54 0.95 -2.89
C TYR A 129 17.74 1.86 -1.67
N MET A 130 17.63 3.16 -1.85
CA MET A 130 17.31 4.06 -0.76
C MET A 130 15.84 3.89 -0.41
N THR A 131 15.51 3.81 0.87
CA THR A 131 14.12 3.69 1.30
C THR A 131 13.75 4.79 2.28
N ALA A 132 12.52 5.27 2.24
CA ALA A 132 12.02 6.29 3.15
C ALA A 132 10.58 5.99 3.57
N THR A 133 10.19 6.58 4.69
CA THR A 133 8.82 6.56 5.17
C THR A 133 8.44 7.92 5.74
N VAL A 134 7.16 8.27 5.70
CA VAL A 134 6.67 9.59 6.06
C VAL A 134 5.51 9.50 7.06
N SER A 135 5.42 10.46 7.96
CA SER A 135 4.20 10.73 8.73
C SER A 135 3.35 11.78 8.00
N TYR A 136 2.06 11.76 8.22
CA TYR A 136 1.10 12.74 7.74
C TYR A 136 0.06 13.00 8.83
N ARG A 137 -0.71 14.09 8.73
CA ARG A 137 -1.80 14.37 9.70
C ARG A 137 -2.83 13.25 9.67
N LEU A 138 -3.12 12.69 10.82
CA LEU A 138 -4.19 11.73 11.03
C LEU A 138 -5.50 12.45 11.37
N LEU A 139 -6.65 11.77 11.28
CA LEU A 139 -7.97 12.37 11.47
C LEU A 139 -8.17 13.13 12.78
N LYS A 140 -7.41 12.82 13.82
CA LYS A 140 -7.41 13.61 15.07
C LYS A 140 -6.77 15.00 14.92
N ASP A 141 -6.01 15.22 13.86
CA ASP A 141 -5.21 16.40 13.60
C ASP A 141 -5.67 17.17 12.35
N GLY A 142 -6.57 16.59 11.57
CA GLY A 142 -7.11 17.16 10.34
C GLY A 142 -7.90 16.14 9.52
N PHE A 143 -8.65 16.62 8.54
CA PHE A 143 -9.44 15.82 7.60
C PHE A 143 -8.85 15.95 6.19
N TYR A 144 -9.44 15.26 5.20
CA TYR A 144 -9.13 15.59 3.82
C TYR A 144 -9.49 17.08 3.54
N PRO A 145 -8.63 17.86 2.86
CA PRO A 145 -7.46 17.42 2.06
C PRO A 145 -6.11 17.43 2.81
N ASP A 146 -6.08 17.68 4.10
CA ASP A 146 -4.85 17.91 4.87
C ASP A 146 -3.78 16.81 4.72
N CYS A 147 -4.16 15.55 4.84
CA CYS A 147 -3.20 14.44 4.71
C CYS A 147 -2.69 14.25 3.28
N ALA A 148 -3.50 14.55 2.26
CA ALA A 148 -3.07 14.51 0.87
C ALA A 148 -2.07 15.64 0.56
N GLU A 149 -2.29 16.82 1.14
CA GLU A 149 -1.34 17.94 1.10
C GLU A 149 -0.02 17.58 1.77
N ASP A 150 -0.06 16.96 2.95
CA ASP A 150 1.15 16.56 3.68
C ASP A 150 2.00 15.58 2.87
N ILE A 151 1.39 14.59 2.22
CA ILE A 151 2.13 13.66 1.35
C ILE A 151 2.69 14.37 0.12
N THR A 152 1.94 15.30 -0.47
CA THR A 152 2.45 16.09 -1.60
C THR A 152 3.65 16.94 -1.19
N ASP A 153 3.60 17.56 -0.01
CA ASP A 153 4.71 18.35 0.55
C ASP A 153 5.93 17.47 0.87
N ALA A 154 5.71 16.27 1.41
CA ALA A 154 6.79 15.31 1.63
C ALA A 154 7.46 14.87 0.32
N VAL A 155 6.67 14.61 -0.74
CA VAL A 155 7.19 14.29 -2.08
C VAL A 155 8.00 15.47 -2.64
N GLN A 156 7.51 16.70 -2.48
CA GLN A 156 8.26 17.90 -2.89
C GLN A 156 9.55 18.06 -2.09
N TRP A 157 9.54 17.73 -0.80
CA TRP A 157 10.74 17.73 0.02
C TRP A 157 11.77 16.73 -0.53
N PHE A 158 11.36 15.51 -0.89
CA PHE A 158 12.26 14.53 -1.51
C PHE A 158 12.84 15.02 -2.84
N PHE A 159 12.08 15.72 -3.66
CA PHE A 159 12.60 16.29 -4.90
C PHE A 159 13.73 17.30 -4.69
N ASN A 160 13.74 17.97 -3.55
CA ASN A 160 14.67 19.06 -3.26
C ASN A 160 15.91 18.63 -2.45
N HIS A 161 15.90 17.41 -1.87
CA HIS A 161 16.94 17.00 -0.91
C HIS A 161 17.73 15.75 -1.33
N GLY A 162 17.64 15.32 -2.59
CA GLY A 162 18.34 14.13 -3.08
C GLY A 162 19.85 14.17 -2.87
N GLU A 163 20.48 15.28 -3.15
CA GLU A 163 21.92 15.47 -3.00
C GLU A 163 22.39 15.34 -1.54
N ASN A 164 21.59 15.85 -0.60
CA ASN A 164 21.92 15.85 0.83
C ASN A 164 22.01 14.44 1.40
N TYR A 165 21.21 13.51 0.88
CA TYR A 165 21.10 12.13 1.37
C TYR A 165 21.70 11.10 0.40
N GLY A 166 21.90 11.47 -0.87
CA GLY A 166 22.57 10.67 -1.90
C GLY A 166 21.62 9.74 -2.68
N TYR A 167 20.34 10.05 -2.75
CA TYR A 167 19.41 9.41 -3.69
C TYR A 167 19.21 10.30 -4.95
N ASP A 168 18.70 9.67 -6.00
CA ASP A 168 18.33 10.35 -7.24
C ASP A 168 16.91 10.93 -7.12
N PRO A 169 16.75 12.26 -7.08
CA PRO A 169 15.43 12.87 -6.95
C PRO A 169 14.55 12.72 -8.19
N ASP A 170 15.10 12.25 -9.31
CA ASP A 170 14.37 11.97 -10.54
C ASP A 170 14.00 10.49 -10.70
N ARG A 171 14.35 9.65 -9.71
CA ARG A 171 14.02 8.22 -9.65
C ARG A 171 13.34 7.85 -8.33
N ILE A 172 12.15 8.39 -8.13
CA ILE A 172 11.33 8.15 -6.93
C ILE A 172 10.15 7.24 -7.27
N ALA A 173 9.89 6.24 -6.43
CA ALA A 173 8.65 5.47 -6.43
C ALA A 173 7.88 5.70 -5.14
N LEU A 174 6.55 5.77 -5.23
CA LEU A 174 5.65 5.86 -4.08
C LEU A 174 4.97 4.52 -3.86
N ILE A 175 4.92 4.07 -2.62
CA ILE A 175 4.35 2.78 -2.23
C ILE A 175 3.42 2.99 -1.05
N GLY A 176 2.23 2.43 -1.09
CA GLY A 176 1.34 2.44 0.04
C GLY A 176 0.40 1.24 0.10
N GLY A 177 -0.16 0.98 1.28
CA GLY A 177 -1.24 0.02 1.48
C GLY A 177 -2.48 0.70 2.05
N SER A 178 -3.67 0.30 1.59
CA SER A 178 -4.94 0.85 2.09
C SER A 178 -5.00 2.39 1.96
N ALA A 179 -5.23 3.10 3.06
CA ALA A 179 -5.21 4.56 3.10
C ALA A 179 -3.88 5.17 2.60
N GLY A 180 -2.74 4.49 2.82
CA GLY A 180 -1.44 4.91 2.30
C GLY A 180 -1.34 4.78 0.78
N ALA A 181 -1.94 3.74 0.19
CA ALA A 181 -2.03 3.58 -1.26
C ALA A 181 -2.89 4.68 -1.89
N HIS A 182 -4.03 4.99 -1.27
CA HIS A 182 -4.87 6.12 -1.68
C HIS A 182 -4.06 7.43 -1.75
N LEU A 183 -3.30 7.76 -0.71
CA LEU A 183 -2.48 8.97 -0.66
C LEU A 183 -1.30 8.91 -1.66
N ALA A 184 -0.67 7.75 -1.82
CA ALA A 184 0.39 7.54 -2.82
C ALA A 184 -0.11 7.77 -4.24
N LEU A 185 -1.30 7.25 -4.57
CA LEU A 185 -1.94 7.41 -5.87
C LEU A 185 -2.34 8.86 -6.14
N LEU A 186 -2.92 9.56 -5.15
CA LEU A 186 -3.22 10.99 -5.29
C LEU A 186 -1.96 11.80 -5.65
N ALA A 187 -0.88 11.62 -4.89
CA ALA A 187 0.39 12.31 -5.14
C ALA A 187 1.01 11.92 -6.49
N ALA A 188 1.01 10.62 -6.85
CA ALA A 188 1.60 10.12 -8.07
C ALA A 188 0.83 10.55 -9.33
N TYR A 189 -0.48 10.68 -9.26
CA TYR A 189 -1.31 11.06 -10.40
C TYR A 189 -1.53 12.57 -10.53
N GLY A 190 -0.89 13.37 -9.65
CA GLY A 190 -0.88 14.82 -9.77
C GLY A 190 -2.09 15.52 -9.14
N TRP A 191 -2.61 14.94 -8.06
CA TRP A 191 -3.59 15.64 -7.22
C TRP A 191 -3.08 17.02 -6.83
N LYS A 192 -3.98 17.98 -6.84
CA LYS A 192 -3.72 19.38 -6.44
C LYS A 192 -4.70 19.75 -5.35
N LYS A 193 -4.21 20.49 -4.35
CA LYS A 193 -5.09 21.08 -3.33
C LYS A 193 -6.18 21.92 -4.01
N PRO A 194 -7.44 21.75 -3.66
CA PRO A 194 -8.52 22.58 -4.15
C PRO A 194 -8.27 24.04 -3.78
N GLN A 195 -8.39 24.92 -4.76
CA GLN A 195 -8.30 26.35 -4.50
C GLN A 195 -9.62 26.85 -3.94
N ILE A 196 -9.72 26.89 -2.61
CA ILE A 196 -10.78 27.65 -1.91
C ILE A 196 -10.31 29.10 -1.83
N SER A 197 -10.50 29.90 -2.83
CA SER A 197 -10.12 31.31 -2.94
C SER A 197 -8.83 31.60 -3.71
N GLY A 198 -8.96 31.91 -4.98
CA GLY A 198 -8.13 32.89 -5.71
C GLY A 198 -6.60 32.82 -5.68
N ASP A 199 -6.03 31.97 -4.88
CA ASP A 199 -4.59 31.83 -4.73
C ASP A 199 -4.07 30.75 -5.70
N THR A 200 -3.51 31.20 -6.80
CA THR A 200 -2.94 30.39 -7.87
C THR A 200 -1.55 29.85 -7.53
N ALA A 201 -1.28 29.51 -6.30
CA ALA A 201 -0.05 28.83 -5.94
C ALA A 201 -0.01 27.49 -6.68
N LEU A 202 0.59 27.51 -7.84
CA LEU A 202 0.89 26.33 -8.67
C LEU A 202 1.76 25.41 -7.80
N VAL A 203 1.15 24.36 -7.25
CA VAL A 203 1.95 23.22 -6.78
C VAL A 203 2.74 22.74 -8.01
N PRO A 204 4.08 22.69 -7.95
CA PRO A 204 4.90 22.35 -9.10
C PRO A 204 4.46 21.02 -9.68
N GLN A 205 4.10 20.99 -10.93
CA GLN A 205 3.75 19.77 -11.66
C GLN A 205 5.03 19.00 -11.96
N SER A 206 5.47 18.14 -11.09
CA SER A 206 6.56 17.25 -11.44
C SER A 206 6.24 15.78 -11.16
N THR A 207 5.05 15.35 -11.61
CA THR A 207 4.69 13.93 -11.68
C THR A 207 5.69 13.12 -12.52
N HIS A 208 6.40 13.73 -13.47
CA HIS A 208 7.45 13.08 -14.29
C HIS A 208 8.66 12.57 -13.49
N ARG A 209 8.89 13.06 -12.27
CA ARG A 209 9.95 12.59 -11.37
C ARG A 209 9.54 11.35 -10.58
N ILE A 210 8.23 11.07 -10.44
CA ILE A 210 7.73 9.82 -9.88
C ILE A 210 7.73 8.79 -11.01
N LYS A 211 8.61 7.80 -10.90
CA LYS A 211 8.83 6.78 -11.93
C LYS A 211 7.90 5.58 -11.82
N ALA A 212 7.33 5.35 -10.64
CA ALA A 212 6.41 4.25 -10.40
C ALA A 212 5.54 4.52 -9.18
N VAL A 213 4.36 3.91 -9.13
CA VAL A 213 3.54 3.85 -7.91
C VAL A 213 3.08 2.42 -7.67
N VAL A 214 3.05 2.01 -6.40
CA VAL A 214 2.55 0.70 -5.96
C VAL A 214 1.32 0.90 -5.10
N ASP A 215 0.22 0.34 -5.56
CA ASP A 215 -1.07 0.28 -4.87
C ASP A 215 -1.25 -1.12 -4.27
N ILE A 216 -1.22 -1.21 -2.95
CA ILE A 216 -1.53 -2.42 -2.22
C ILE A 216 -2.92 -2.23 -1.59
N TYR A 217 -3.95 -2.78 -2.22
CA TYR A 217 -5.37 -2.76 -1.81
C TYR A 217 -5.92 -1.36 -1.42
N GLY A 218 -5.55 -0.30 -2.16
CA GLY A 218 -6.04 1.05 -1.90
C GLY A 218 -7.42 1.33 -2.48
N PRO A 219 -8.24 2.18 -1.83
CA PRO A 219 -9.45 2.69 -2.44
C PRO A 219 -9.10 3.78 -3.47
N VAL A 220 -9.76 3.77 -4.63
CA VAL A 220 -9.41 4.65 -5.75
C VAL A 220 -10.56 5.49 -6.27
N ASP A 221 -11.81 5.09 -6.04
CA ASP A 221 -13.01 5.82 -6.46
C ASP A 221 -14.03 5.90 -5.33
N PHE A 222 -14.14 7.07 -4.73
CA PHE A 222 -15.08 7.35 -3.65
C PHE A 222 -16.51 7.66 -4.14
N THR A 223 -16.73 7.70 -5.44
CA THR A 223 -18.07 7.91 -6.03
C THR A 223 -18.86 6.61 -6.23
N THR A 224 -18.27 5.47 -5.89
CA THR A 224 -18.91 4.14 -5.98
C THR A 224 -19.90 3.90 -4.83
N ASP A 225 -20.86 3.00 -5.01
CA ASP A 225 -21.85 2.65 -3.97
C ASP A 225 -21.19 2.12 -2.69
N TYR A 226 -20.10 1.35 -2.83
CA TYR A 226 -19.26 0.95 -1.70
C TYR A 226 -18.79 2.17 -0.92
N ALA A 227 -18.13 3.09 -1.59
CA ALA A 227 -17.45 4.21 -0.94
C ALA A 227 -18.42 5.24 -0.35
N ARG A 228 -19.57 5.49 -1.01
CA ARG A 228 -20.62 6.38 -0.52
C ARG A 228 -21.21 5.94 0.81
N ASN A 229 -21.22 4.62 1.07
CA ASN A 229 -21.78 4.01 2.27
C ASN A 229 -20.71 3.57 3.27
N GLN A 230 -19.42 3.84 3.02
CA GLN A 230 -18.32 3.43 3.90
C GLN A 230 -18.09 4.46 5.01
N PRO A 231 -18.35 4.15 6.29
CA PRO A 231 -18.23 5.10 7.40
C PRO A 231 -16.80 5.67 7.55
N LEU A 232 -15.77 4.89 7.20
CA LEU A 232 -14.38 5.35 7.25
C LEU A 232 -14.12 6.47 6.25
N ILE A 233 -14.71 6.41 5.06
CA ILE A 233 -14.58 7.43 4.01
C ILE A 233 -15.35 8.68 4.41
N THR A 234 -16.58 8.53 4.90
CA THR A 234 -17.37 9.65 5.43
C THR A 234 -16.62 10.39 6.56
N ARG A 235 -16.00 9.64 7.47
CA ARG A 235 -15.19 10.23 8.55
C ARG A 235 -13.93 10.91 8.00
N PHE A 236 -13.28 10.33 6.99
CA PHE A 236 -12.10 10.89 6.35
C PHE A 236 -12.39 12.23 5.66
N LEU A 237 -13.51 12.30 4.94
CA LEU A 237 -13.96 13.50 4.25
C LEU A 237 -14.68 14.51 5.16
N ASN A 238 -15.07 14.11 6.37
CA ASN A 238 -15.89 14.87 7.33
C ASN A 238 -17.26 15.31 6.76
N HIS A 239 -17.72 14.72 5.69
CA HIS A 239 -19.01 14.97 5.02
C HIS A 239 -19.53 13.67 4.41
N SER A 240 -20.86 13.52 4.40
CA SER A 240 -21.50 12.43 3.64
C SER A 240 -21.48 12.72 2.13
N TYR A 241 -21.67 11.67 1.32
CA TYR A 241 -21.75 11.82 -0.14
C TYR A 241 -22.89 12.75 -0.56
N ASN A 242 -24.05 12.66 0.11
CA ASN A 242 -25.21 13.49 -0.24
C ASN A 242 -25.00 14.97 0.07
N GLU A 243 -24.18 15.29 1.07
CA GLU A 243 -23.83 16.68 1.41
C GLU A 243 -22.80 17.27 0.44
N MET A 244 -21.75 16.51 0.10
CA MET A 244 -20.65 17.00 -0.71
C MET A 244 -20.15 15.98 -1.76
N PRO A 245 -20.94 15.65 -2.79
CA PRO A 245 -20.53 14.66 -3.80
C PRO A 245 -19.29 15.08 -4.61
N GLY A 246 -19.06 16.39 -4.74
CA GLY A 246 -17.86 16.94 -5.37
C GLY A 246 -16.58 16.58 -4.62
N LEU A 247 -16.62 16.60 -3.28
CA LEU A 247 -15.48 16.26 -2.41
C LEU A 247 -15.09 14.77 -2.56
N TYR A 248 -16.09 13.88 -2.67
CA TYR A 248 -15.82 12.45 -2.93
C TYR A 248 -15.15 12.22 -4.28
N ARG A 249 -15.56 12.96 -5.31
CA ARG A 249 -14.92 12.91 -6.62
C ARG A 249 -13.49 13.44 -6.55
N GLU A 250 -13.30 14.58 -5.90
CA GLU A 250 -11.99 15.23 -5.73
C GLU A 250 -11.01 14.34 -4.95
N ALA A 251 -11.48 13.65 -3.91
CA ALA A 251 -10.66 12.73 -3.12
C ALA A 251 -10.40 11.38 -3.82
N SER A 252 -10.91 11.16 -5.03
CA SER A 252 -10.77 9.91 -5.78
C SER A 252 -9.54 9.91 -6.68
N PRO A 253 -8.47 9.13 -6.41
CA PRO A 253 -7.27 9.05 -7.25
C PRO A 253 -7.56 8.78 -8.74
N ILE A 254 -8.58 7.98 -9.05
CA ILE A 254 -8.95 7.60 -10.42
C ILE A 254 -9.29 8.81 -11.30
N GLN A 255 -9.70 9.94 -10.71
CA GLN A 255 -10.02 11.18 -11.42
C GLN A 255 -8.77 11.87 -12.00
N TYR A 256 -7.61 11.61 -11.43
CA TYR A 256 -6.35 12.22 -11.83
C TYR A 256 -5.53 11.36 -12.79
N VAL A 257 -5.97 10.11 -13.02
CA VAL A 257 -5.31 9.21 -13.97
C VAL A 257 -5.40 9.78 -15.38
N ASN A 258 -4.24 9.98 -15.99
CA ASN A 258 -4.08 10.49 -17.35
C ASN A 258 -2.96 9.74 -18.09
N LYS A 259 -2.78 10.01 -19.38
CA LYS A 259 -1.77 9.34 -20.22
C LYS A 259 -0.32 9.51 -19.75
N ASN A 260 -0.05 10.51 -18.91
CA ASN A 260 1.29 10.78 -18.36
C ASN A 260 1.44 10.25 -16.93
N SER A 261 0.43 9.54 -16.41
CA SER A 261 0.53 8.89 -15.09
C SER A 261 1.68 7.88 -15.07
N PRO A 262 2.39 7.73 -13.95
CA PRO A 262 3.49 6.79 -13.86
C PRO A 262 3.01 5.34 -13.97
N PRO A 263 3.88 4.41 -14.40
CA PRO A 263 3.64 2.97 -14.30
C PRO A 263 3.12 2.59 -12.93
N THR A 264 2.09 1.73 -12.88
CA THR A 264 1.39 1.37 -11.66
C THR A 264 1.40 -0.14 -11.44
N LEU A 265 1.87 -0.58 -10.26
CA LEU A 265 1.71 -1.95 -9.77
C LEU A 265 0.54 -2.00 -8.80
N ILE A 266 -0.38 -2.94 -9.01
CA ILE A 266 -1.57 -3.13 -8.19
C ILE A 266 -1.55 -4.55 -7.61
N LEU A 267 -1.73 -4.69 -6.29
CA LEU A 267 -1.88 -5.98 -5.61
C LEU A 267 -3.10 -5.94 -4.70
N HIS A 268 -4.05 -6.87 -4.89
CA HIS A 268 -5.31 -6.85 -4.13
C HIS A 268 -5.82 -8.26 -3.83
N GLY A 269 -6.20 -8.49 -2.56
CA GLY A 269 -6.83 -9.73 -2.13
C GLY A 269 -8.27 -9.83 -2.63
N THR A 270 -8.66 -10.99 -3.19
CA THR A 270 -10.02 -11.11 -3.76
C THR A 270 -11.13 -11.25 -2.72
N SER A 271 -10.79 -11.48 -1.46
CA SER A 271 -11.73 -11.55 -0.34
C SER A 271 -11.63 -10.34 0.59
N ASP A 272 -11.15 -9.22 0.06
CA ASP A 272 -11.10 -7.95 0.78
C ASP A 272 -12.53 -7.38 0.94
N ASP A 273 -13.00 -7.36 2.19
CA ASP A 273 -14.32 -6.87 2.60
C ASP A 273 -14.29 -5.42 3.10
N LEU A 274 -13.09 -4.87 3.33
CA LEU A 274 -12.92 -3.48 3.74
C LEU A 274 -12.79 -2.54 2.52
N VAL A 275 -11.95 -2.91 1.54
CA VAL A 275 -11.82 -2.25 0.25
C VAL A 275 -12.06 -3.29 -0.84
N PRO A 276 -13.23 -3.29 -1.49
CA PRO A 276 -13.55 -4.32 -2.49
C PRO A 276 -12.54 -4.32 -3.64
N VAL A 277 -12.16 -5.51 -4.11
CA VAL A 277 -11.23 -5.70 -5.23
C VAL A 277 -11.67 -4.98 -6.51
N SER A 278 -12.95 -4.66 -6.63
CA SER A 278 -13.51 -3.84 -7.73
C SER A 278 -12.91 -2.43 -7.80
N GLN A 279 -12.35 -1.90 -6.70
CA GLN A 279 -11.61 -0.64 -6.72
C GLN A 279 -10.35 -0.77 -7.60
N SER A 280 -9.57 -1.81 -7.40
CA SER A 280 -8.40 -2.10 -8.25
C SER A 280 -8.79 -2.49 -9.68
N ASP A 281 -9.91 -3.18 -9.88
CA ASP A 281 -10.43 -3.49 -11.23
C ASP A 281 -10.71 -2.22 -12.03
N GLN A 282 -11.33 -1.22 -11.40
CA GLN A 282 -11.60 0.08 -12.01
C GLN A 282 -10.31 0.85 -12.32
N LEU A 283 -9.35 0.86 -11.39
CA LEU A 283 -8.05 1.50 -11.63
C LEU A 283 -7.34 0.89 -12.83
N LYS A 284 -7.25 -0.46 -12.86
CA LYS A 284 -6.66 -1.18 -14.00
C LYS A 284 -7.34 -0.82 -15.32
N ALA A 285 -8.65 -0.88 -15.36
CA ALA A 285 -9.42 -0.55 -16.58
C ALA A 285 -9.15 0.89 -17.04
N LYS A 286 -9.06 1.84 -16.11
CA LYS A 286 -8.72 3.23 -16.42
C LYS A 286 -7.32 3.39 -16.98
N LEU A 287 -6.32 2.75 -16.35
CA LEU A 287 -4.93 2.77 -16.82
C LEU A 287 -4.80 2.15 -18.23
N ASP A 288 -5.45 0.99 -18.47
CA ASP A 288 -5.47 0.32 -19.76
C ASP A 288 -6.09 1.21 -20.84
N SER A 289 -7.21 1.88 -20.54
CA SER A 289 -7.91 2.76 -21.50
C SER A 289 -7.08 3.95 -21.96
N LEU A 290 -6.07 4.34 -21.16
CA LEU A 290 -5.16 5.46 -21.42
C LEU A 290 -3.78 5.01 -21.90
N GLY A 291 -3.54 3.70 -22.02
CA GLY A 291 -2.26 3.13 -22.41
C GLY A 291 -1.16 3.32 -21.36
N VAL A 292 -1.53 3.55 -20.09
CA VAL A 292 -0.56 3.69 -19.00
C VAL A 292 -0.04 2.30 -18.60
N PRO A 293 1.29 2.07 -18.57
CA PRO A 293 1.84 0.79 -18.16
C PRO A 293 1.36 0.39 -16.77
N ASN A 294 0.85 -0.82 -16.64
CA ASN A 294 0.42 -1.33 -15.35
C ASN A 294 0.62 -2.85 -15.24
N VAL A 295 0.73 -3.32 -14.00
CA VAL A 295 0.77 -4.73 -13.64
C VAL A 295 -0.22 -4.95 -12.50
N TYR A 296 -1.10 -5.93 -12.62
CA TYR A 296 -2.12 -6.20 -11.63
C TYR A 296 -2.14 -7.64 -11.19
N PHE A 297 -2.03 -7.87 -9.89
CA PHE A 297 -2.15 -9.18 -9.25
C PHE A 297 -3.38 -9.23 -8.34
N LYS A 298 -4.40 -10.00 -8.75
CA LYS A 298 -5.43 -10.49 -7.84
C LYS A 298 -4.85 -11.62 -7.02
N VAL A 299 -4.83 -11.47 -5.69
CA VAL A 299 -4.31 -12.48 -4.77
C VAL A 299 -5.49 -13.27 -4.22
N PRO A 300 -5.72 -14.53 -4.69
CA PRO A 300 -6.97 -15.23 -4.45
C PRO A 300 -7.23 -15.52 -2.98
N PHE A 301 -8.46 -15.28 -2.52
CA PHE A 301 -8.97 -15.59 -1.18
C PHE A 301 -8.24 -14.94 0.00
N TRP A 302 -7.51 -13.83 -0.25
CA TRP A 302 -6.91 -13.05 0.83
C TRP A 302 -7.79 -11.85 1.17
N PRO A 303 -7.94 -11.56 2.49
CA PRO A 303 -8.65 -10.38 2.98
C PRO A 303 -7.76 -9.13 2.91
N HIS A 304 -8.28 -8.01 3.43
CA HIS A 304 -7.51 -6.78 3.64
C HIS A 304 -6.25 -7.02 4.47
N ALA A 305 -5.20 -6.23 4.25
CA ALA A 305 -3.88 -6.38 4.89
C ALA A 305 -3.23 -7.78 4.67
N MET A 306 -3.45 -8.38 3.52
CA MET A 306 -2.97 -9.71 3.15
C MET A 306 -1.44 -9.87 3.28
N ASP A 307 -0.70 -8.81 3.09
CA ASP A 307 0.76 -8.76 3.14
C ASP A 307 1.34 -8.78 4.58
N ALA A 308 0.49 -8.83 5.59
CA ALA A 308 0.88 -9.17 6.95
C ALA A 308 1.26 -10.66 7.09
N VAL A 309 0.83 -11.52 6.15
CA VAL A 309 1.23 -12.94 6.13
C VAL A 309 2.49 -13.12 5.28
N LEU A 310 3.50 -13.80 5.83
CA LEU A 310 4.86 -13.87 5.30
C LEU A 310 4.92 -14.27 3.82
N ARG A 311 4.24 -15.33 3.40
CA ARG A 311 4.30 -15.79 2.00
C ARG A 311 3.65 -14.82 1.01
N VAL A 312 2.64 -14.05 1.44
CA VAL A 312 2.04 -12.99 0.62
C VAL A 312 2.96 -11.78 0.56
N ASN A 313 3.59 -11.46 1.69
CA ASN A 313 4.58 -10.39 1.76
C ASN A 313 5.79 -10.67 0.87
N GLU A 314 6.33 -11.89 0.92
CA GLU A 314 7.44 -12.32 0.06
C GLU A 314 7.07 -12.24 -1.43
N PHE A 315 5.88 -12.71 -1.81
CA PHE A 315 5.35 -12.56 -3.17
C PHE A 315 5.23 -11.08 -3.57
N THR A 316 4.63 -10.26 -2.71
CA THR A 316 4.47 -8.81 -2.93
C THR A 316 5.82 -8.15 -3.14
N GLN A 317 6.81 -8.43 -2.28
CA GLN A 317 8.17 -7.90 -2.41
C GLN A 317 8.86 -8.36 -3.70
N ALA A 318 8.68 -9.62 -4.10
CA ALA A 318 9.23 -10.13 -5.35
C ALA A 318 8.66 -9.38 -6.56
N LYS A 319 7.34 -9.19 -6.61
CA LYS A 319 6.66 -8.49 -7.71
C LYS A 319 6.97 -6.98 -7.72
N MET A 320 7.09 -6.35 -6.56
CA MET A 320 7.60 -4.99 -6.44
C MET A 320 9.03 -4.87 -6.97
N ASN A 321 9.92 -5.82 -6.63
CA ASN A 321 11.29 -5.79 -7.10
C ASN A 321 11.37 -5.92 -8.63
N GLU A 322 10.65 -6.88 -9.24
CA GLU A 322 10.54 -7.02 -10.71
C GLU A 322 10.06 -5.71 -11.35
N PHE A 323 9.09 -5.05 -10.73
CA PHE A 323 8.52 -3.80 -11.21
C PHE A 323 9.50 -2.63 -11.10
N PHE A 324 10.22 -2.50 -9.99
CA PHE A 324 11.21 -1.44 -9.79
C PHE A 324 12.44 -1.60 -10.69
N GLU A 325 12.90 -2.84 -10.93
CA GLU A 325 13.98 -3.12 -11.89
C GLU A 325 13.62 -2.59 -13.29
N ARG A 326 12.36 -2.64 -13.66
CA ARG A 326 11.90 -2.21 -14.99
C ARG A 326 11.66 -0.70 -15.10
N TYR A 327 11.18 -0.05 -14.05
CA TYR A 327 10.68 1.32 -14.17
C TYR A 327 11.43 2.34 -13.30
N VAL A 328 12.22 1.92 -12.33
CA VAL A 328 12.86 2.81 -11.36
C VAL A 328 14.40 2.73 -11.41
N LYS A 329 14.97 1.58 -11.70
CA LYS A 329 16.41 1.43 -11.98
C LYS A 329 16.74 1.85 -13.39
#